data_e92ad6eb39476898a12168dc5a8ea4b4
#
_entry.id   e92ad6eb39476898a12168dc5a8ea4b4
#
_cell.length_a   1.000
_cell.length_b   1.000
_cell.length_c   1.000
_cell.angle_alpha   90.00
_cell.angle_beta   90.00
_cell.angle_gamma   90.00
#
_symmetry.space_group_name_H-M   'P 1'
#
loop_
_entity.id
_entity.type
_entity.pdbx_description
1 polymer ?
#
loop_
_entity_poly.entity_id
_entity_poly.type
_entity_poly.pdbx_seq_one_letter_code
_entity_poly.pdbx_strand_id
1 'polypeptide(L)'
;MPLVEIVSGLGADTEVSVIDDLAIRGVVQSAVQDSSSNVYGRDVQQLVDELSQSGRRGPDRILDFLLRSGPFGDGFGAAPDGLTLDKLIAAPHGIDFGALEPRLPEVLRTPSGKVELAPPQLVEDLSRLSNLLAA
;
A
#
# COMPACT_ATOMS: atom_id res chain seq x y z
N MET A 1 -15.86 5.25 3.54
CA MET A 1 -15.90 5.11 5.02
C MET A 1 -14.52 4.69 5.48
N PRO A 2 -13.90 5.37 6.43
CA PRO A 2 -12.62 4.92 6.97
C PRO A 2 -12.79 3.59 7.74
N LEU A 3 -11.79 2.74 7.65
CA LEU A 3 -11.75 1.40 8.26
C LEU A 3 -12.07 1.43 9.77
N VAL A 4 -11.68 2.52 10.44
CA VAL A 4 -11.92 2.76 11.86
C VAL A 4 -13.41 2.84 12.21
N GLU A 5 -14.25 3.43 11.35
CA GLU A 5 -15.69 3.49 11.57
C GLU A 5 -16.38 2.14 11.41
N ILE A 6 -15.87 1.31 10.48
CA ILE A 6 -16.37 -0.04 10.28
C ILE A 6 -16.05 -0.91 11.50
N VAL A 7 -14.80 -0.86 12.00
CA VAL A 7 -14.35 -1.67 13.12
C VAL A 7 -15.00 -1.23 14.44
N SER A 8 -15.23 0.06 14.66
CA SER A 8 -15.90 0.55 15.88
C SER A 8 -17.39 0.19 15.97
N GLY A 9 -18.02 -0.16 14.86
CA GLY A 9 -19.40 -0.66 14.82
C GLY A 9 -19.55 -2.17 15.07
N LEU A 10 -18.43 -2.93 15.14
CA LEU A 10 -18.42 -4.36 15.38
C LEU A 10 -18.45 -4.64 16.90
N GLY A 11 -19.34 -5.55 17.33
CA GLY A 11 -19.40 -5.98 18.72
C GLY A 11 -18.16 -6.79 19.14
N ALA A 12 -17.93 -6.90 20.47
CA ALA A 12 -16.80 -7.63 21.03
C ALA A 12 -16.77 -9.14 20.67
N ASP A 13 -17.90 -9.69 20.24
CA ASP A 13 -18.06 -11.11 19.88
C ASP A 13 -17.91 -11.35 18.36
N THR A 14 -17.48 -10.35 17.59
CA THR A 14 -17.31 -10.50 16.13
C THR A 14 -16.12 -11.43 15.84
N GLU A 15 -16.36 -12.48 15.07
CA GLU A 15 -15.28 -13.39 14.66
C GLU A 15 -14.18 -12.67 13.86
N VAL A 16 -12.92 -13.02 14.12
CA VAL A 16 -11.75 -12.44 13.46
C VAL A 16 -11.85 -12.61 11.93
N SER A 17 -12.45 -13.68 11.45
CA SER A 17 -12.70 -13.93 10.03
C SER A 17 -13.56 -12.86 9.37
N VAL A 18 -14.58 -12.37 10.06
CA VAL A 18 -15.48 -11.31 9.56
C VAL A 18 -14.73 -9.99 9.46
N ILE A 19 -13.91 -9.68 10.48
CA ILE A 19 -13.08 -8.46 10.49
C ILE A 19 -12.09 -8.49 9.33
N ASP A 20 -11.43 -9.63 9.10
CA ASP A 20 -10.49 -9.81 7.99
C ASP A 20 -11.17 -9.62 6.62
N ASP A 21 -12.33 -10.21 6.43
CA ASP A 21 -13.10 -10.07 5.19
C ASP A 21 -13.59 -8.64 4.95
N LEU A 22 -13.97 -7.93 5.99
CA LEU A 22 -14.32 -6.51 5.89
C LEU A 22 -13.10 -5.64 5.57
N ALA A 23 -11.95 -5.92 6.19
CA ALA A 23 -10.72 -5.18 5.98
C ALA A 23 -10.23 -5.32 4.53
N ILE A 24 -10.11 -6.54 4.00
CA ILE A 24 -9.67 -6.76 2.63
C ILE A 24 -10.66 -6.18 1.62
N ARG A 25 -11.95 -6.33 1.84
CA ARG A 25 -12.99 -5.75 0.97
C ARG A 25 -12.90 -4.23 0.93
N GLY A 26 -12.64 -3.57 2.07
CA GLY A 26 -12.44 -2.13 2.14
C GLY A 26 -11.21 -1.66 1.35
N VAL A 27 -10.09 -2.37 1.46
CA VAL A 27 -8.85 -2.08 0.71
C VAL A 27 -9.07 -2.24 -0.79
N VAL A 28 -9.66 -3.35 -1.22
CA VAL A 28 -9.96 -3.62 -2.64
C VAL A 28 -10.95 -2.58 -3.19
N GLN A 29 -12.01 -2.26 -2.44
CA GLN A 29 -13.01 -1.25 -2.83
C GLN A 29 -12.38 0.12 -3.08
N SER A 30 -11.45 0.53 -2.22
CA SER A 30 -10.73 1.79 -2.40
C SER A 30 -9.85 1.77 -3.67
N ALA A 31 -9.14 0.68 -3.90
CA ALA A 31 -8.24 0.56 -5.04
C ALA A 31 -8.98 0.51 -6.40
N VAL A 32 -10.15 -0.14 -6.47
CA VAL A 32 -10.92 -0.17 -7.74
C VAL A 32 -11.60 1.16 -8.06
N GLN A 33 -11.70 2.07 -7.10
CA GLN A 33 -12.20 3.44 -7.31
C GLN A 33 -11.09 4.44 -7.66
N ASP A 34 -9.84 4.09 -7.41
CA ASP A 34 -8.69 4.93 -7.72
C ASP A 34 -8.27 4.75 -9.18
N SER A 35 -8.43 5.78 -10.01
CA SER A 35 -8.07 5.76 -11.42
C SER A 35 -6.58 5.56 -11.69
N SER A 36 -5.72 5.73 -10.69
CA SER A 36 -4.28 5.46 -10.77
C SER A 36 -3.91 4.00 -10.44
N SER A 37 -4.86 3.22 -9.96
CA SER A 37 -4.65 1.82 -9.59
C SER A 37 -4.72 0.88 -10.80
N ASN A 38 -3.85 -0.13 -10.83
CA ASN A 38 -3.86 -1.18 -11.85
C ASN A 38 -5.13 -2.07 -11.83
N VAL A 39 -5.92 -1.95 -10.78
CA VAL A 39 -7.19 -2.68 -10.63
C VAL A 39 -8.42 -1.77 -10.76
N TYR A 40 -8.23 -0.53 -11.25
CA TYR A 40 -9.31 0.42 -11.44
C TYR A 40 -10.47 -0.17 -12.26
N GLY A 41 -11.69 0.02 -11.77
CA GLY A 41 -12.91 -0.41 -12.43
C GLY A 41 -13.18 -1.92 -12.44
N ARG A 42 -12.32 -2.74 -11.80
CA ARG A 42 -12.54 -4.20 -11.69
C ARG A 42 -13.59 -4.53 -10.64
N ASP A 43 -14.14 -5.73 -10.75
CA ASP A 43 -15.13 -6.23 -9.80
C ASP A 43 -14.47 -6.59 -8.46
N VAL A 44 -14.99 -5.99 -7.38
CA VAL A 44 -14.48 -6.17 -6.01
C VAL A 44 -14.59 -7.63 -5.55
N GLN A 45 -15.76 -8.25 -5.84
CA GLN A 45 -16.01 -9.62 -5.37
C GLN A 45 -15.05 -10.60 -6.04
N GLN A 46 -14.83 -10.46 -7.35
CA GLN A 46 -13.90 -11.29 -8.08
C GLN A 46 -12.48 -11.21 -7.49
N LEU A 47 -11.97 -9.99 -7.22
CA LEU A 47 -10.65 -9.81 -6.64
C LEU A 47 -10.53 -10.41 -5.23
N VAL A 48 -11.55 -10.24 -4.40
CA VAL A 48 -11.60 -10.82 -3.05
C VAL A 48 -11.64 -12.34 -3.11
N ASP A 49 -12.39 -12.93 -4.05
CA ASP A 49 -12.48 -14.37 -4.23
C ASP A 49 -11.13 -14.95 -4.69
N GLU A 50 -10.43 -14.30 -5.64
CA GLU A 50 -9.09 -14.72 -6.06
C GLU A 50 -8.09 -14.68 -4.89
N LEU A 51 -8.09 -13.63 -4.07
CA LEU A 51 -7.25 -13.54 -2.88
C LEU A 51 -7.57 -14.63 -1.84
N SER A 52 -8.83 -15.03 -1.75
CA SER A 52 -9.28 -16.06 -0.80
C SER A 52 -8.85 -17.48 -1.20
N GLN A 53 -8.65 -17.73 -2.51
CA GLN A 53 -8.19 -19.03 -3.02
C GLN A 53 -6.83 -19.44 -2.49
N SER A 54 -5.97 -18.47 -2.13
CA SER A 54 -4.66 -18.75 -1.53
C SER A 54 -4.74 -19.35 -0.12
N GLY A 55 -5.90 -19.30 0.54
CA GLY A 55 -6.07 -19.67 1.95
C GLY A 55 -5.47 -18.69 2.95
N ARG A 56 -4.87 -17.59 2.49
CA ARG A 56 -4.28 -16.56 3.34
C ARG A 56 -5.35 -15.76 4.07
N ARG A 57 -4.95 -15.22 5.22
CA ARG A 57 -5.80 -14.41 6.10
C ARG A 57 -5.03 -13.22 6.62
N GLY A 58 -5.75 -12.20 7.11
CA GLY A 58 -5.19 -11.05 7.78
C GLY A 58 -4.17 -10.27 6.92
N PRO A 59 -3.03 -9.88 7.51
CA PRO A 59 -2.02 -9.08 6.85
C PRO A 59 -1.45 -9.69 5.57
N ASP A 60 -1.31 -11.01 5.50
CA ASP A 60 -0.75 -11.69 4.32
C ASP A 60 -1.65 -11.54 3.10
N ARG A 61 -2.97 -11.56 3.30
CA ARG A 61 -3.96 -11.35 2.24
C ARG A 61 -3.95 -9.92 1.71
N ILE A 62 -3.77 -8.95 2.62
CA ILE A 62 -3.62 -7.53 2.25
C ILE A 62 -2.29 -7.33 1.51
N LEU A 63 -1.20 -7.94 2.00
CA LEU A 63 0.11 -7.86 1.37
C LEU A 63 0.09 -8.43 -0.05
N ASP A 64 -0.54 -9.60 -0.25
CA ASP A 64 -0.68 -10.20 -1.59
C ASP A 64 -1.45 -9.25 -2.53
N PHE A 65 -2.54 -8.64 -2.05
CA PHE A 65 -3.28 -7.65 -2.82
C PHE A 65 -2.39 -6.45 -3.22
N LEU A 66 -1.65 -5.88 -2.29
CA LEU A 66 -0.79 -4.71 -2.54
C LEU A 66 0.35 -5.05 -3.52
N LEU A 67 0.94 -6.23 -3.41
CA LEU A 67 1.96 -6.69 -4.36
C LEU A 67 1.36 -6.85 -5.75
N ARG A 68 0.24 -7.54 -5.87
CA ARG A 68 -0.40 -7.85 -7.16
C ARG A 68 -0.97 -6.60 -7.85
N SER A 69 -1.50 -5.65 -7.10
CA SER A 69 -2.02 -4.38 -7.63
C SER A 69 -0.95 -3.30 -7.82
N GLY A 70 0.27 -3.52 -7.33
CA GLY A 70 1.39 -2.59 -7.45
C GLY A 70 2.01 -2.55 -8.85
N PRO A 71 2.96 -1.63 -9.08
CA PRO A 71 3.55 -1.40 -10.41
C PRO A 71 4.34 -2.60 -10.96
N PHE A 72 4.81 -3.50 -10.09
CA PHE A 72 5.53 -4.72 -10.46
C PHE A 72 4.68 -5.98 -10.30
N GLY A 73 3.41 -5.82 -9.91
CA GLY A 73 2.48 -6.90 -9.65
C GLY A 73 2.00 -7.60 -10.93
N ASP A 74 1.43 -8.78 -10.74
CA ASP A 74 0.83 -9.54 -11.84
C ASP A 74 -0.50 -8.94 -12.34
N GLY A 75 -1.02 -7.91 -11.67
CA GLY A 75 -2.28 -7.25 -12.01
C GLY A 75 -3.46 -8.23 -12.02
N PHE A 76 -3.42 -9.26 -11.18
CA PHE A 76 -4.42 -10.34 -11.17
C PHE A 76 -4.56 -10.99 -12.56
N GLY A 77 -3.43 -11.46 -13.09
CA GLY A 77 -3.33 -12.16 -14.37
C GLY A 77 -3.11 -11.26 -15.59
N ALA A 78 -3.16 -9.93 -15.45
CA ALA A 78 -2.90 -9.01 -16.57
C ALA A 78 -1.40 -9.02 -16.99
N ALA A 79 -0.50 -9.28 -16.06
CA ALA A 79 0.93 -9.41 -16.27
C ALA A 79 1.45 -10.71 -15.62
N PRO A 80 1.40 -11.87 -16.30
CA PRO A 80 1.68 -13.18 -15.69
C PRO A 80 3.06 -13.31 -15.04
N ASP A 81 4.05 -12.54 -15.52
CA ASP A 81 5.41 -12.51 -14.97
C ASP A 81 5.53 -11.59 -13.74
N GLY A 82 4.52 -10.77 -13.47
CA GLY A 82 4.49 -9.84 -12.35
C GLY A 82 4.51 -10.52 -10.97
N LEU A 83 4.71 -9.72 -9.94
CA LEU A 83 4.82 -10.17 -8.55
C LEU A 83 3.49 -10.69 -7.99
N THR A 84 3.62 -11.80 -7.24
CA THR A 84 2.64 -12.29 -6.29
C THR A 84 3.35 -12.59 -4.98
N LEU A 85 2.61 -12.73 -3.89
CA LEU A 85 3.22 -13.12 -2.61
C LEU A 85 3.89 -14.51 -2.68
N ASP A 86 3.34 -15.44 -3.46
CA ASP A 86 3.96 -16.76 -3.66
C ASP A 86 5.34 -16.66 -4.33
N LYS A 87 5.46 -15.84 -5.36
CA LYS A 87 6.75 -15.60 -6.03
C LYS A 87 7.77 -14.98 -5.08
N LEU A 88 7.34 -14.04 -4.23
CA LEU A 88 8.21 -13.42 -3.25
C LEU A 88 8.66 -14.41 -2.18
N ILE A 89 7.78 -15.25 -1.67
CA ILE A 89 8.10 -16.32 -0.71
C ILE A 89 9.08 -17.34 -1.31
N ALA A 90 8.92 -17.66 -2.59
CA ALA A 90 9.81 -18.57 -3.30
C ALA A 90 11.21 -18.01 -3.56
N ALA A 91 11.39 -16.68 -3.36
CA ALA A 91 12.66 -15.98 -3.56
C ALA A 91 13.25 -15.47 -2.23
N PRO A 92 13.84 -16.33 -1.39
CA PRO A 92 14.29 -15.97 -0.03
C PRO A 92 15.39 -14.89 0.01
N HIS A 93 16.08 -14.67 -1.10
CA HIS A 93 17.09 -13.62 -1.25
C HIS A 93 16.56 -12.35 -1.90
N GLY A 94 15.24 -12.27 -2.14
CA GLY A 94 14.59 -11.16 -2.83
C GLY A 94 14.54 -11.33 -4.34
N ILE A 95 13.94 -10.37 -5.00
CA ILE A 95 13.78 -10.35 -6.47
C ILE A 95 14.49 -9.10 -6.97
N ASP A 96 15.39 -9.29 -7.94
CA ASP A 96 16.12 -8.20 -8.59
C ASP A 96 15.25 -7.62 -9.72
N PHE A 97 14.96 -6.32 -9.65
CA PHE A 97 14.24 -5.58 -10.69
C PHE A 97 15.17 -4.87 -11.67
N GLY A 98 16.46 -5.18 -11.63
CA GLY A 98 17.45 -4.57 -12.50
C GLY A 98 18.11 -3.33 -11.90
N ALA A 99 18.85 -2.61 -12.76
CA ALA A 99 19.59 -1.43 -12.35
C ALA A 99 18.68 -0.28 -11.91
N LEU A 100 19.13 0.48 -10.91
CA LEU A 100 18.44 1.70 -10.52
C LEU A 100 18.49 2.74 -11.65
N GLU A 101 17.32 3.20 -12.05
CA GLU A 101 17.18 4.26 -13.03
C GLU A 101 17.03 5.63 -12.37
N PRO A 102 17.65 6.71 -12.93
CA PRO A 102 17.40 8.06 -12.47
C PRO A 102 15.92 8.42 -12.60
N ARG A 103 15.27 8.81 -11.50
CA ARG A 103 13.84 9.15 -11.47
C ARG A 103 13.55 10.58 -11.05
N LEU A 104 14.57 11.42 -10.97
CA LEU A 104 14.41 12.85 -10.76
C LEU A 104 14.28 13.56 -12.13
N PRO A 105 13.37 14.54 -12.28
CA PRO A 105 12.51 15.13 -11.22
C PRO A 105 11.14 14.48 -11.01
N GLU A 106 10.77 13.42 -11.76
CA GLU A 106 9.41 12.87 -11.86
C GLU A 106 8.83 12.41 -10.49
N VAL A 107 9.72 11.95 -9.59
CA VAL A 107 9.31 11.46 -8.25
C VAL A 107 9.12 12.58 -7.23
N LEU A 108 9.45 13.83 -7.56
CA LEU A 108 9.28 14.95 -6.63
C LEU A 108 7.80 15.26 -6.43
N ARG A 109 7.41 15.39 -5.14
CA ARG A 109 6.05 15.74 -4.72
C ARG A 109 5.96 17.14 -4.08
N THR A 110 7.05 17.89 -4.12
CA THR A 110 7.07 19.27 -3.65
C THR A 110 6.22 20.17 -4.56
N PRO A 111 5.54 21.19 -4.03
CA PRO A 111 4.76 22.13 -4.84
C PRO A 111 5.59 22.83 -5.92
N SER A 112 6.88 23.04 -5.65
CA SER A 112 7.84 23.67 -6.57
C SER A 112 8.35 22.72 -7.66
N GLY A 113 8.14 21.39 -7.54
CA GLY A 113 8.76 20.37 -8.39
C GLY A 113 10.29 20.32 -8.26
N LYS A 114 10.85 20.91 -7.20
CA LYS A 114 12.31 20.97 -6.93
C LYS A 114 12.63 20.33 -5.58
N VAL A 115 13.89 19.94 -5.41
CA VAL A 115 14.40 19.51 -4.11
C VAL A 115 14.45 20.72 -3.16
N GLU A 116 13.74 20.64 -2.04
CA GLU A 116 13.71 21.69 -1.02
C GLU A 116 14.76 21.37 0.05
N LEU A 117 15.88 22.12 0.01
CA LEU A 117 17.00 21.90 0.93
C LEU A 117 16.79 22.53 2.32
N ALA A 118 15.91 23.52 2.41
CA ALA A 118 15.59 24.23 3.65
C ALA A 118 14.08 24.42 3.78
N PRO A 119 13.31 23.37 4.03
CA PRO A 119 11.87 23.48 4.19
C PRO A 119 11.54 24.36 5.41
N PRO A 120 10.55 25.26 5.31
CA PRO A 120 10.22 26.23 6.36
C PRO A 120 10.06 25.58 7.75
N GLN A 121 9.42 24.43 7.82
CA GLN A 121 9.18 23.68 9.06
C GLN A 121 10.48 23.32 9.81
N LEU A 122 11.54 22.95 9.08
CA LEU A 122 12.84 22.63 9.69
C LEU A 122 13.60 23.91 10.06
N VAL A 123 13.50 24.97 9.24
CA VAL A 123 14.15 26.26 9.53
C VAL A 123 13.53 26.92 10.76
N GLU A 124 12.22 26.89 10.92
CA GLU A 124 11.51 27.44 12.07
C GLU A 124 11.86 26.68 13.38
N ASP A 125 12.12 25.39 13.31
CA ASP A 125 12.50 24.57 14.47
C ASP A 125 13.92 24.86 14.99
N LEU A 126 14.75 25.59 14.24
CA LEU A 126 16.10 26.01 14.71
C LEU A 126 16.04 26.87 15.98
N SER A 127 14.99 27.68 16.15
CA SER A 127 14.81 28.47 17.37
C SER A 127 14.65 27.62 18.62
N ARG A 128 13.91 26.50 18.52
CA ARG A 128 13.76 25.54 19.60
C ARG A 128 15.09 24.86 19.93
N LEU A 129 15.85 24.47 18.92
CA LEU A 129 17.17 23.85 19.12
C LEU A 129 18.14 24.81 19.80
N SER A 130 18.17 26.08 19.40
CA SER A 130 19.01 27.13 20.02
C SER A 130 18.69 27.30 21.50
N ASN A 131 17.40 27.28 21.88
CA ASN A 131 16.97 27.37 23.28
C ASN A 131 17.40 26.15 24.10
N LEU A 132 17.37 24.95 23.51
CA LEU A 132 17.82 23.72 24.18
C LEU A 132 19.35 23.70 24.42
N LEU A 133 20.13 24.29 23.53
CA LEU A 133 21.58 24.36 23.65
C LEU A 133 22.04 25.48 24.61
N ALA A 134 21.20 26.45 24.90
CA ALA A 134 21.46 27.55 25.83
C ALA A 134 21.04 27.25 27.29
N ALA A 135 20.33 26.16 27.55
CA ALA A 135 19.87 25.70 28.86
C ALA A 135 20.86 24.76 29.52
#